data_313234eed708a6fbe467607a703b3e60
#
_entry.id   313234eed708a6fbe467607a703b3e60
#
_cell.length_a   1.000
_cell.length_b   1.000
_cell.length_c   1.000
_cell.angle_alpha   90.00
_cell.angle_beta   90.00
_cell.angle_gamma   90.00
#
_symmetry.space_group_name_H-M   'P 1'
#
loop_
_entity.id
_entity.type
_entity.pdbx_description
1 polymer ?
#
loop_
_entity_poly.entity_id
_entity_poly.type
_entity_poly.pdbx_seq_one_letter_code
_entity_poly.pdbx_strand_id
1 'polypeptide(L)'
;MKHFLAIIGGGPAGYTAAEMASRAGKDVILFEQTALGGTCLNVGCIPTKTLLYSAKQYYNATHADKYGVKAEGVSFDYAKIVQRKTKVVRKLVAGIKQKLNNEHCTVVMGAAQVVSRTDETVVIHCGEEQYEAENLLICTGSNNFVPPIPGVQDNLAVWDSTMALDSKELPQSMIIVGGGVIGMEFATLYHELGVPVTVIEAMPTILPNLDQEVVSILLEKYRKAGIQILTDTKVTELQGNKVLTTHGEYEAEHILVSVGRRANMQGLEALSDLEMYRGGIVVDEMMRTNLKNVYAAGDVTGKIMLAHVASRQAEVAVGRMLKQIPLQRIAYNAIPSVVYTNPEIACIGLTEKDLNEIKEGDFAPSMSTDEPFVPYEVHKLPMTFSGRFVAENEGETGLCKVIVDKRSKTIMGVHMIGNPCSEFVAAASFAVRMGYTVGEFKQVVFPHPTVGEVLREVIVEL
;
A
#
# COMPACT_ATOMS: atom_id res chain seq x y z
N MET A 1 6.50 -36.45 6.98
CA MET A 1 7.45 -35.70 7.85
C MET A 1 6.69 -34.48 8.32
N LYS A 2 6.81 -34.12 9.60
CA LYS A 2 6.06 -32.96 10.14
C LYS A 2 6.95 -31.70 10.09
N HIS A 3 6.52 -30.67 9.36
CA HIS A 3 7.22 -29.39 9.26
C HIS A 3 7.06 -28.55 10.53
N PHE A 4 8.03 -27.70 10.84
CA PHE A 4 7.90 -26.72 11.92
C PHE A 4 6.86 -25.65 11.60
N LEU A 5 6.80 -25.20 10.32
CA LEU A 5 5.91 -24.14 9.88
C LEU A 5 5.36 -24.39 8.48
N ALA A 6 4.04 -24.39 8.36
CA ALA A 6 3.36 -24.28 7.08
C ALA A 6 2.89 -22.84 6.84
N ILE A 7 3.08 -22.35 5.61
CA ILE A 7 2.69 -21.02 5.19
C ILE A 7 1.78 -21.13 3.97
N ILE A 8 0.59 -20.56 4.04
CA ILE A 8 -0.35 -20.50 2.89
C ILE A 8 -0.33 -19.11 2.29
N GLY A 9 0.22 -19.00 1.08
CA GLY A 9 0.39 -17.76 0.31
C GLY A 9 1.83 -17.28 0.28
N GLY A 10 2.39 -17.11 -0.93
CA GLY A 10 3.77 -16.69 -1.21
C GLY A 10 3.94 -15.20 -1.47
N GLY A 11 3.00 -14.34 -0.99
CA GLY A 11 3.09 -12.89 -1.03
C GLY A 11 4.12 -12.32 -0.05
N PRO A 12 4.17 -10.96 0.14
CA PRO A 12 5.17 -10.30 1.01
C PRO A 12 5.25 -10.90 2.42
N ALA A 13 4.13 -11.22 3.05
CA ALA A 13 4.16 -11.90 4.35
C ALA A 13 4.76 -13.31 4.25
N GLY A 14 4.28 -14.12 3.29
CA GLY A 14 4.66 -15.52 3.21
C GLY A 14 6.11 -15.75 2.85
N TYR A 15 6.65 -15.08 1.81
CA TYR A 15 8.05 -15.26 1.46
C TYR A 15 9.00 -14.67 2.52
N THR A 16 8.62 -13.59 3.21
CA THR A 16 9.41 -13.02 4.33
C THR A 16 9.45 -14.01 5.50
N ALA A 17 8.31 -14.61 5.86
CA ALA A 17 8.24 -15.61 6.91
C ALA A 17 9.07 -16.86 6.58
N ALA A 18 8.93 -17.36 5.33
CA ALA A 18 9.67 -18.52 4.87
C ALA A 18 11.19 -18.30 4.88
N GLU A 19 11.65 -17.15 4.38
CA GLU A 19 13.06 -16.74 4.40
C GLU A 19 13.59 -16.66 5.84
N MET A 20 12.85 -16.00 6.74
CA MET A 20 13.29 -15.82 8.12
C MET A 20 13.34 -17.13 8.90
N ALA A 21 12.32 -17.98 8.81
CA ALA A 21 12.25 -19.22 9.55
C ALA A 21 13.25 -20.27 9.03
N SER A 22 13.40 -20.39 7.71
CA SER A 22 14.36 -21.32 7.11
C SER A 22 15.81 -20.92 7.38
N ARG A 23 16.14 -19.63 7.35
CA ARG A 23 17.48 -19.15 7.79
C ARG A 23 17.78 -19.40 9.26
N ALA A 24 16.75 -19.51 10.09
CA ALA A 24 16.89 -19.95 11.49
C ALA A 24 17.00 -21.46 11.65
N GLY A 25 17.17 -22.23 10.56
CA GLY A 25 17.30 -23.68 10.55
C GLY A 25 16.00 -24.43 10.83
N LYS A 26 14.83 -23.80 10.63
CA LYS A 26 13.53 -24.44 10.80
C LYS A 26 13.03 -25.00 9.48
N ASP A 27 12.46 -26.19 9.53
CA ASP A 27 11.85 -26.83 8.37
C ASP A 27 10.51 -26.17 8.04
N VAL A 28 10.43 -25.52 6.87
CA VAL A 28 9.31 -24.70 6.41
C VAL A 28 8.76 -25.24 5.10
N ILE A 29 7.43 -25.29 5.02
CA ILE A 29 6.73 -25.51 3.76
C ILE A 29 5.86 -24.30 3.41
N LEU A 30 6.06 -23.77 2.19
CA LEU A 30 5.32 -22.62 1.66
C LEU A 30 4.48 -23.05 0.45
N PHE A 31 3.19 -22.82 0.51
CA PHE A 31 2.25 -23.07 -0.58
C PHE A 31 1.92 -21.77 -1.31
N GLU A 32 2.01 -21.78 -2.64
CA GLU A 32 1.62 -20.66 -3.51
C GLU A 32 0.85 -21.17 -4.72
N GLN A 33 -0.36 -20.64 -4.91
CA GLN A 33 -1.25 -21.15 -5.97
C GLN A 33 -0.96 -20.57 -7.37
N THR A 34 -0.34 -19.39 -7.47
CA THR A 34 -0.14 -18.69 -8.75
C THR A 34 1.32 -18.35 -8.99
N ALA A 35 1.88 -17.40 -8.26
CA ALA A 35 3.26 -16.97 -8.41
C ALA A 35 3.82 -16.36 -7.12
N LEU A 36 5.05 -16.74 -6.75
CA LEU A 36 5.77 -16.12 -5.63
C LEU A 36 5.83 -14.60 -5.78
N GLY A 37 5.71 -13.89 -4.65
CA GLY A 37 5.64 -12.44 -4.61
C GLY A 37 4.21 -11.89 -4.43
N GLY A 38 3.19 -12.75 -4.65
CA GLY A 38 1.77 -12.44 -4.44
C GLY A 38 1.30 -11.21 -5.23
N THR A 39 0.23 -10.57 -4.76
CA THR A 39 -0.39 -9.40 -5.40
C THR A 39 0.61 -8.27 -5.64
N CYS A 40 1.37 -7.87 -4.63
CA CYS A 40 2.27 -6.72 -4.72
C CYS A 40 3.27 -6.84 -5.87
N LEU A 41 3.92 -7.99 -6.02
CA LEU A 41 4.97 -8.18 -7.02
C LEU A 41 4.42 -8.47 -8.41
N ASN A 42 3.33 -9.24 -8.51
CA ASN A 42 2.84 -9.73 -9.80
C ASN A 42 1.75 -8.84 -10.42
N VAL A 43 0.80 -8.36 -9.62
CA VAL A 43 -0.42 -7.67 -10.09
C VAL A 43 -0.79 -6.44 -9.24
N GLY A 44 0.19 -5.78 -8.60
CA GLY A 44 -0.03 -4.63 -7.72
C GLY A 44 1.09 -3.62 -7.77
N CYS A 45 1.86 -3.50 -6.69
CA CYS A 45 2.84 -2.44 -6.46
C CYS A 45 3.88 -2.32 -7.58
N ILE A 46 4.60 -3.38 -7.86
CA ILE A 46 5.74 -3.34 -8.79
C ILE A 46 5.32 -3.11 -10.23
N PRO A 47 4.34 -3.85 -10.79
CA PRO A 47 3.87 -3.57 -12.14
C PRO A 47 3.32 -2.13 -12.27
N THR A 48 2.53 -1.64 -11.32
CA THR A 48 2.01 -0.27 -11.32
C THR A 48 3.13 0.76 -11.31
N LYS A 49 4.10 0.65 -10.39
CA LYS A 49 5.23 1.60 -10.31
C LYS A 49 6.13 1.54 -11.53
N THR A 50 6.23 0.37 -12.18
CA THR A 50 6.98 0.22 -13.44
C THR A 50 6.30 0.94 -14.59
N LEU A 51 4.96 0.87 -14.68
CA LEU A 51 4.17 1.60 -15.67
C LEU A 51 4.19 3.11 -15.41
N LEU A 52 3.93 3.53 -14.16
CA LEU A 52 4.01 4.94 -13.72
C LEU A 52 5.36 5.57 -14.04
N TYR A 53 6.46 4.85 -13.79
CA TYR A 53 7.78 5.37 -14.12
C TYR A 53 7.96 5.59 -15.63
N SER A 54 7.43 4.71 -16.47
CA SER A 54 7.48 4.89 -17.92
C SER A 54 6.61 6.06 -18.39
N ALA A 55 5.41 6.22 -17.81
CA ALA A 55 4.54 7.37 -18.06
C ALA A 55 5.20 8.68 -17.64
N LYS A 56 5.81 8.71 -16.46
CA LYS A 56 6.58 9.87 -15.96
C LYS A 56 7.75 10.25 -16.89
N GLN A 57 8.43 9.26 -17.51
CA GLN A 57 9.49 9.58 -18.49
C GLN A 57 8.92 10.26 -19.73
N TYR A 58 7.78 9.79 -20.24
CA TYR A 58 7.11 10.42 -21.36
C TYR A 58 6.61 11.84 -21.00
N TYR A 59 5.95 11.98 -19.84
CA TYR A 59 5.50 13.28 -19.34
C TYR A 59 6.66 14.25 -19.17
N ASN A 60 7.77 13.86 -18.56
CA ASN A 60 8.95 14.70 -18.39
C ASN A 60 9.55 15.13 -19.74
N ALA A 61 9.60 14.21 -20.72
CA ALA A 61 10.14 14.53 -22.03
C ALA A 61 9.25 15.52 -22.81
N THR A 62 7.90 15.41 -22.69
CA THR A 62 6.96 16.33 -23.35
C THR A 62 6.85 17.69 -22.65
N HIS A 63 7.34 17.82 -21.41
CA HIS A 63 7.35 19.06 -20.61
C HIS A 63 8.78 19.51 -20.25
N ALA A 64 9.76 19.16 -21.08
CA ALA A 64 11.16 19.45 -20.81
C ALA A 64 11.56 20.91 -21.10
N ASP A 65 10.73 21.64 -21.86
CA ASP A 65 10.90 23.03 -22.23
C ASP A 65 11.03 23.96 -21.02
N LYS A 66 10.31 23.68 -19.94
CA LYS A 66 10.41 24.40 -18.66
C LYS A 66 11.80 24.35 -18.03
N TYR A 67 12.62 23.36 -18.40
CA TYR A 67 14.03 23.25 -18.00
C TYR A 67 15.00 23.71 -19.09
N GLY A 68 14.51 24.34 -20.14
CA GLY A 68 15.35 24.80 -21.28
C GLY A 68 15.74 23.67 -22.23
N VAL A 69 15.17 22.49 -22.12
CA VAL A 69 15.45 21.33 -22.98
C VAL A 69 14.38 21.23 -24.06
N LYS A 70 14.81 21.24 -25.33
CA LYS A 70 13.92 21.01 -26.47
C LYS A 70 13.86 19.52 -26.80
N ALA A 71 12.67 18.95 -26.81
CA ALA A 71 12.43 17.58 -27.19
C ALA A 71 11.36 17.55 -28.29
N GLU A 72 11.74 17.11 -29.49
CA GLU A 72 10.87 17.04 -30.66
C GLU A 72 10.52 15.59 -30.98
N GLY A 73 9.30 15.34 -31.46
CA GLY A 73 8.87 14.00 -31.90
C GLY A 73 8.80 12.97 -30.78
N VAL A 74 8.58 13.41 -29.54
CA VAL A 74 8.48 12.50 -28.38
C VAL A 74 7.27 11.59 -28.54
N SER A 75 7.50 10.29 -28.52
CA SER A 75 6.46 9.27 -28.63
C SER A 75 6.78 8.10 -27.70
N PHE A 76 5.81 7.24 -27.48
CA PHE A 76 6.01 6.01 -26.73
C PHE A 76 5.40 4.81 -27.48
N ASP A 77 5.88 3.61 -27.12
CA ASP A 77 5.34 2.33 -27.56
C ASP A 77 4.77 1.63 -26.32
N TYR A 78 3.44 1.64 -26.17
CA TYR A 78 2.77 1.09 -25.01
C TYR A 78 3.05 -0.40 -24.83
N ALA A 79 3.11 -1.16 -25.92
CA ALA A 79 3.44 -2.59 -25.86
C ALA A 79 4.84 -2.84 -25.26
N LYS A 80 5.83 -1.99 -25.59
CA LYS A 80 7.17 -2.05 -24.96
C LYS A 80 7.15 -1.63 -23.50
N ILE A 81 6.31 -0.67 -23.11
CA ILE A 81 6.12 -0.30 -21.70
C ILE A 81 5.61 -1.51 -20.90
N VAL A 82 4.58 -2.20 -21.41
CA VAL A 82 4.02 -3.41 -20.79
C VAL A 82 5.04 -4.56 -20.78
N GLN A 83 5.80 -4.74 -21.86
CA GLN A 83 6.87 -5.75 -21.92
C GLN A 83 7.95 -5.47 -20.87
N ARG A 84 8.34 -4.20 -20.68
CA ARG A 84 9.29 -3.79 -19.62
C ARG A 84 8.75 -4.15 -18.25
N LYS A 85 7.47 -3.85 -17.95
CA LYS A 85 6.79 -4.24 -16.70
C LYS A 85 6.93 -5.75 -16.45
N THR A 86 6.61 -6.57 -17.44
CA THR A 86 6.70 -8.04 -17.34
C THR A 86 8.13 -8.52 -17.06
N LYS A 87 9.13 -7.90 -17.71
CA LYS A 87 10.55 -8.22 -17.47
C LYS A 87 10.99 -7.88 -16.04
N VAL A 88 10.56 -6.73 -15.49
CA VAL A 88 10.87 -6.32 -14.12
C VAL A 88 10.27 -7.31 -13.13
N VAL A 89 8.99 -7.66 -13.28
CA VAL A 89 8.30 -8.62 -12.41
C VAL A 89 9.02 -9.98 -12.43
N ARG A 90 9.31 -10.53 -13.61
CA ARG A 90 10.02 -11.83 -13.74
C ARG A 90 11.37 -11.82 -13.02
N LYS A 91 12.14 -10.74 -13.16
CA LYS A 91 13.44 -10.60 -12.48
C LYS A 91 13.31 -10.66 -10.96
N LEU A 92 12.31 -9.99 -10.40
CA LEU A 92 12.11 -9.95 -8.96
C LEU A 92 11.53 -11.26 -8.41
N VAL A 93 10.63 -11.92 -9.14
CA VAL A 93 10.14 -13.27 -8.79
C VAL A 93 11.30 -14.27 -8.77
N ALA A 94 12.22 -14.21 -9.73
CA ALA A 94 13.42 -15.04 -9.73
C ALA A 94 14.31 -14.79 -8.49
N GLY A 95 14.42 -13.54 -8.06
CA GLY A 95 15.13 -13.17 -6.83
C GLY A 95 14.51 -13.79 -5.56
N ILE A 96 13.16 -13.81 -5.47
CA ILE A 96 12.46 -14.49 -4.36
C ILE A 96 12.72 -16.00 -4.41
N LYS A 97 12.59 -16.63 -5.58
CA LYS A 97 12.90 -18.06 -5.74
C LYS A 97 14.31 -18.39 -5.26
N GLN A 98 15.29 -17.56 -5.61
CA GLN A 98 16.68 -17.76 -5.16
C GLN A 98 16.82 -17.65 -3.63
N LYS A 99 16.14 -16.68 -2.99
CA LYS A 99 16.17 -16.51 -1.53
C LYS A 99 15.58 -17.72 -0.78
N LEU A 100 14.53 -18.33 -1.34
CA LEU A 100 13.85 -19.49 -0.75
C LEU A 100 14.50 -20.84 -1.11
N ASN A 101 15.48 -20.84 -2.01
CA ASN A 101 16.20 -22.07 -2.42
C ASN A 101 17.26 -22.45 -1.38
N ASN A 102 16.84 -23.10 -0.29
CA ASN A 102 17.69 -23.63 0.75
C ASN A 102 17.11 -24.94 1.32
N GLU A 103 17.92 -25.73 2.02
CA GLU A 103 17.57 -27.06 2.51
C GLU A 103 16.43 -27.09 3.56
N HIS A 104 16.10 -25.95 4.15
CA HIS A 104 15.06 -25.82 5.17
C HIS A 104 13.76 -25.21 4.62
N CYS A 105 13.66 -24.96 3.31
CA CYS A 105 12.47 -24.35 2.71
C CYS A 105 11.98 -25.16 1.52
N THR A 106 10.82 -25.77 1.66
CA THR A 106 10.10 -26.41 0.56
C THR A 106 9.02 -25.47 0.02
N VAL A 107 9.04 -25.19 -1.28
CA VAL A 107 8.00 -24.41 -1.95
C VAL A 107 7.14 -25.35 -2.78
N VAL A 108 5.85 -25.40 -2.49
CA VAL A 108 4.86 -26.21 -3.21
C VAL A 108 3.96 -25.26 -4.01
N MET A 109 3.94 -25.45 -5.33
CA MET A 109 3.06 -24.68 -6.21
C MET A 109 1.70 -25.37 -6.30
N GLY A 110 0.67 -24.74 -5.77
CA GLY A 110 -0.70 -25.25 -5.75
C GLY A 110 -1.60 -24.57 -4.73
N ALA A 111 -2.91 -24.78 -4.89
CA ALA A 111 -3.91 -24.29 -3.94
C ALA A 111 -3.93 -25.19 -2.69
N ALA A 112 -3.50 -24.66 -1.57
CA ALA A 112 -3.50 -25.35 -0.30
C ALA A 112 -4.83 -25.19 0.43
N GLN A 113 -5.30 -26.26 1.07
CA GLN A 113 -6.48 -26.31 1.92
C GLN A 113 -6.13 -26.85 3.30
N VAL A 114 -6.53 -26.14 4.35
CA VAL A 114 -6.49 -26.70 5.70
C VAL A 114 -7.61 -27.73 5.82
N VAL A 115 -7.27 -28.96 6.23
CA VAL A 115 -8.23 -30.08 6.34
C VAL A 115 -8.65 -30.32 7.76
N SER A 116 -7.67 -30.24 8.68
CA SER A 116 -7.92 -30.44 10.11
C SER A 116 -6.84 -29.77 10.95
N ARG A 117 -7.16 -29.54 12.21
CA ARG A 117 -6.27 -28.96 13.20
C ARG A 117 -6.47 -29.60 14.57
N THR A 118 -5.38 -29.81 15.26
CA THR A 118 -5.31 -30.06 16.71
C THR A 118 -4.46 -28.96 17.37
N ASP A 119 -4.27 -29.04 18.68
CA ASP A 119 -3.40 -28.12 19.41
C ASP A 119 -1.90 -28.31 19.10
N GLU A 120 -1.52 -29.38 18.40
CA GLU A 120 -0.12 -29.74 18.13
C GLU A 120 0.18 -29.87 16.63
N THR A 121 -0.84 -29.98 15.78
CA THR A 121 -0.65 -30.30 14.36
C THR A 121 -1.75 -29.64 13.52
N VAL A 122 -1.33 -29.08 12.38
CA VAL A 122 -2.22 -28.65 11.30
C VAL A 122 -1.98 -29.54 10.10
N VAL A 123 -3.06 -30.03 9.49
CA VAL A 123 -3.04 -30.87 8.28
C VAL A 123 -3.52 -30.05 7.10
N ILE A 124 -2.74 -30.09 6.03
CA ILE A 124 -2.97 -29.30 4.81
C ILE A 124 -2.93 -30.23 3.61
N HIS A 125 -3.88 -30.08 2.70
CA HIS A 125 -3.86 -30.71 1.39
C HIS A 125 -3.43 -29.70 0.33
N CYS A 126 -2.62 -30.17 -0.61
CA CYS A 126 -2.31 -29.44 -1.84
C CYS A 126 -2.28 -30.43 -3.01
N GLY A 127 -3.29 -30.35 -3.87
CA GLY A 127 -3.56 -31.40 -4.84
C GLY A 127 -3.95 -32.72 -4.14
N GLU A 128 -3.29 -33.81 -4.50
CA GLU A 128 -3.49 -35.15 -3.92
C GLU A 128 -2.61 -35.40 -2.68
N GLU A 129 -1.67 -34.50 -2.39
CA GLU A 129 -0.70 -34.70 -1.31
C GLU A 129 -1.18 -34.05 0.00
N GLN A 130 -0.81 -34.73 1.10
CA GLN A 130 -1.07 -34.27 2.46
C GLN A 130 0.23 -33.90 3.17
N TYR A 131 0.17 -32.77 3.88
CA TYR A 131 1.29 -32.23 4.65
C TYR A 131 0.87 -31.94 6.09
N GLU A 132 1.83 -32.06 7.01
CA GLU A 132 1.60 -31.78 8.42
C GLU A 132 2.62 -30.74 8.92
N ALA A 133 2.15 -29.84 9.78
CA ALA A 133 3.02 -28.83 10.40
C ALA A 133 2.66 -28.62 11.88
N GLU A 134 3.63 -28.15 12.67
CA GLU A 134 3.41 -27.73 14.04
C GLU A 134 2.67 -26.39 14.13
N ASN A 135 2.99 -25.46 13.25
CA ASN A 135 2.42 -24.13 13.19
C ASN A 135 1.90 -23.84 11.80
N LEU A 136 0.85 -23.04 11.73
CA LEU A 136 0.29 -22.48 10.48
C LEU A 136 0.41 -20.95 10.51
N LEU A 137 0.93 -20.38 9.42
CA LEU A 137 0.86 -18.95 9.14
C LEU A 137 0.00 -18.70 7.89
N ILE A 138 -1.12 -18.05 8.09
CA ILE A 138 -2.07 -17.69 7.03
C ILE A 138 -1.62 -16.38 6.40
N CYS A 139 -1.22 -16.44 5.11
CA CYS A 139 -0.75 -15.32 4.29
C CYS A 139 -1.50 -15.23 2.96
N THR A 140 -2.76 -15.64 2.93
CA THR A 140 -3.60 -15.75 1.73
C THR A 140 -3.90 -14.40 1.06
N GLY A 141 -3.62 -13.29 1.75
CA GLY A 141 -3.71 -11.96 1.19
C GLY A 141 -5.14 -11.47 0.97
N SER A 142 -5.37 -10.80 -0.14
CA SER A 142 -6.65 -10.17 -0.50
C SER A 142 -6.95 -10.27 -1.99
N ASN A 143 -8.25 -10.18 -2.33
CA ASN A 143 -8.77 -10.08 -3.69
C ASN A 143 -9.36 -8.70 -3.96
N ASN A 144 -9.46 -8.30 -5.23
CA ASN A 144 -10.20 -7.10 -5.63
C ASN A 144 -11.66 -7.24 -5.19
N PHE A 145 -12.21 -6.18 -4.62
CA PHE A 145 -13.62 -6.16 -4.24
C PHE A 145 -14.47 -5.81 -5.46
N VAL A 146 -15.37 -6.71 -5.83
CA VAL A 146 -16.39 -6.47 -6.84
C VAL A 146 -17.63 -5.92 -6.13
N PRO A 147 -17.98 -4.63 -6.33
CA PRO A 147 -19.14 -4.04 -5.68
C PRO A 147 -20.44 -4.63 -6.26
N PRO A 148 -21.51 -4.73 -5.46
CA PRO A 148 -22.81 -5.20 -5.93
C PRO A 148 -23.56 -4.12 -6.72
N ILE A 149 -22.92 -3.60 -7.76
CA ILE A 149 -23.48 -2.60 -8.67
C ILE A 149 -23.97 -3.35 -9.91
N PRO A 150 -25.23 -3.19 -10.35
CA PRO A 150 -25.73 -3.77 -11.57
C PRO A 150 -24.82 -3.48 -12.77
N GLY A 151 -24.54 -4.49 -13.58
CA GLY A 151 -23.71 -4.38 -14.78
C GLY A 151 -22.19 -4.32 -14.56
N VAL A 152 -21.69 -4.59 -13.36
CA VAL A 152 -20.22 -4.76 -13.11
C VAL A 152 -19.75 -6.13 -13.56
N GLN A 153 -20.54 -7.17 -13.25
CA GLN A 153 -20.18 -8.54 -13.62
C GLN A 153 -20.46 -8.79 -15.11
N ASP A 154 -19.62 -9.61 -15.75
CA ASP A 154 -19.73 -10.02 -17.15
C ASP A 154 -19.75 -8.87 -18.18
N ASN A 155 -19.23 -7.71 -17.80
CA ASN A 155 -19.15 -6.52 -18.63
C ASN A 155 -17.73 -6.34 -19.17
N LEU A 156 -17.56 -6.50 -20.48
CA LEU A 156 -16.26 -6.44 -21.15
C LEU A 156 -15.57 -5.06 -21.08
N ALA A 157 -16.35 -3.99 -20.88
CA ALA A 157 -15.80 -2.66 -20.69
C ALA A 157 -15.23 -2.45 -19.27
N VAL A 158 -15.60 -3.30 -18.30
CA VAL A 158 -15.18 -3.19 -16.91
C VAL A 158 -13.89 -3.95 -16.68
N TRP A 159 -12.90 -3.24 -16.18
CA TRP A 159 -11.62 -3.77 -15.74
C TRP A 159 -11.47 -3.69 -14.23
N ASP A 160 -10.80 -4.66 -13.66
CA ASP A 160 -10.16 -4.52 -12.37
C ASP A 160 -8.69 -4.07 -12.52
N SER A 161 -7.99 -3.84 -11.42
CA SER A 161 -6.59 -3.39 -11.47
C SER A 161 -5.65 -4.42 -12.11
N THR A 162 -5.96 -5.71 -12.05
CA THR A 162 -5.17 -6.79 -12.66
C THR A 162 -5.31 -6.74 -14.19
N MET A 163 -6.54 -6.62 -14.67
CA MET A 163 -6.83 -6.49 -16.12
C MET A 163 -6.18 -5.23 -16.68
N ALA A 164 -6.28 -4.11 -15.98
CA ALA A 164 -5.66 -2.84 -16.39
C ALA A 164 -4.12 -2.94 -16.50
N LEU A 165 -3.46 -3.71 -15.61
CA LEU A 165 -2.02 -3.94 -15.66
C LEU A 165 -1.59 -4.88 -16.79
N ASP A 166 -2.47 -5.77 -17.26
CA ASP A 166 -2.16 -6.77 -18.29
C ASP A 166 -2.60 -6.37 -19.70
N SER A 167 -3.37 -5.28 -19.81
CA SER A 167 -3.76 -4.73 -21.11
C SER A 167 -2.52 -4.38 -21.94
N LYS A 168 -2.54 -4.78 -23.21
CA LYS A 168 -1.48 -4.49 -24.19
C LYS A 168 -1.77 -3.25 -25.01
N GLU A 169 -2.99 -2.75 -24.94
CA GLU A 169 -3.47 -1.59 -25.65
C GLU A 169 -3.79 -0.47 -24.67
N LEU A 170 -3.40 0.74 -25.04
CA LEU A 170 -3.72 1.92 -24.25
C LEU A 170 -5.18 2.32 -24.55
N PRO A 171 -6.05 2.46 -23.54
CA PRO A 171 -7.43 2.87 -23.77
C PRO A 171 -7.52 4.31 -24.34
N GLN A 172 -8.53 4.57 -25.16
CA GLN A 172 -8.79 5.91 -25.68
C GLN A 172 -9.40 6.84 -24.64
N SER A 173 -10.10 6.29 -23.65
CA SER A 173 -10.64 7.01 -22.49
C SER A 173 -10.89 6.05 -21.33
N MET A 174 -10.82 6.57 -20.09
CA MET A 174 -10.96 5.75 -18.89
C MET A 174 -11.85 6.45 -17.86
N ILE A 175 -12.86 5.72 -17.36
CA ILE A 175 -13.55 6.07 -16.13
C ILE A 175 -12.99 5.20 -15.01
N ILE A 176 -12.64 5.81 -13.87
CA ILE A 176 -12.14 5.12 -12.67
C ILE A 176 -13.18 5.27 -11.58
N VAL A 177 -13.77 4.14 -11.15
CA VAL A 177 -14.70 4.08 -10.03
C VAL A 177 -13.91 3.78 -8.77
N GLY A 178 -13.83 4.77 -7.89
CA GLY A 178 -13.06 4.76 -6.64
C GLY A 178 -11.84 5.67 -6.67
N GLY A 179 -11.86 6.71 -5.84
CA GLY A 179 -10.78 7.69 -5.65
C GLY A 179 -9.75 7.29 -4.57
N GLY A 180 -9.61 5.99 -4.29
CA GLY A 180 -8.57 5.46 -3.40
C GLY A 180 -7.18 5.44 -4.05
N VAL A 181 -6.18 4.89 -3.31
CA VAL A 181 -4.77 4.86 -3.75
C VAL A 181 -4.63 4.22 -5.13
N ILE A 182 -5.25 3.06 -5.36
CA ILE A 182 -5.18 2.34 -6.64
C ILE A 182 -5.76 3.21 -7.76
N GLY A 183 -6.97 3.75 -7.57
CA GLY A 183 -7.64 4.59 -8.57
C GLY A 183 -6.83 5.83 -8.93
N MET A 184 -6.26 6.52 -7.94
CA MET A 184 -5.48 7.73 -8.18
C MET A 184 -4.13 7.46 -8.86
N GLU A 185 -3.49 6.33 -8.58
CA GLU A 185 -2.28 5.90 -9.29
C GLU A 185 -2.57 5.56 -10.76
N PHE A 186 -3.68 4.87 -11.05
CA PHE A 186 -4.10 4.62 -12.44
C PHE A 186 -4.56 5.90 -13.15
N ALA A 187 -5.22 6.83 -12.43
CA ALA A 187 -5.54 8.15 -12.99
C ALA A 187 -4.28 8.89 -13.43
N THR A 188 -3.22 8.86 -12.61
CA THR A 188 -1.91 9.41 -12.95
C THR A 188 -1.32 8.75 -14.19
N LEU A 189 -1.28 7.40 -14.18
CA LEU A 189 -0.71 6.61 -15.27
C LEU A 189 -1.34 6.96 -16.62
N TYR A 190 -2.66 6.88 -16.69
CA TYR A 190 -3.37 7.10 -17.95
C TYR A 190 -3.32 8.57 -18.38
N HIS A 191 -3.48 9.51 -17.46
CA HIS A 191 -3.37 10.94 -17.75
C HIS A 191 -1.98 11.32 -18.31
N GLU A 192 -0.89 10.84 -17.68
CA GLU A 192 0.48 11.12 -18.16
C GLU A 192 0.77 10.51 -19.53
N LEU A 193 0.03 9.48 -19.94
CA LEU A 193 0.08 8.90 -21.29
C LEU A 193 -0.92 9.56 -22.27
N GLY A 194 -1.61 10.61 -21.85
CA GLY A 194 -2.50 11.40 -22.72
C GLY A 194 -3.92 10.85 -22.84
N VAL A 195 -4.32 9.89 -22.01
CA VAL A 195 -5.69 9.34 -21.98
C VAL A 195 -6.60 10.26 -21.18
N PRO A 196 -7.77 10.66 -21.70
CA PRO A 196 -8.80 11.35 -20.93
C PRO A 196 -9.29 10.48 -19.76
N VAL A 197 -9.25 11.03 -18.54
CA VAL A 197 -9.61 10.32 -17.31
C VAL A 197 -10.72 11.02 -16.55
N THR A 198 -11.73 10.25 -16.13
CA THR A 198 -12.76 10.67 -15.17
C THR A 198 -12.70 9.77 -13.95
N VAL A 199 -12.52 10.34 -12.76
CA VAL A 199 -12.57 9.62 -11.48
C VAL A 199 -13.93 9.87 -10.83
N ILE A 200 -14.64 8.81 -10.44
CA ILE A 200 -15.94 8.89 -9.74
C ILE A 200 -15.76 8.31 -8.34
N GLU A 201 -15.95 9.15 -7.32
CA GLU A 201 -15.78 8.80 -5.91
C GLU A 201 -17.08 9.09 -5.14
N ALA A 202 -17.56 8.08 -4.42
CA ALA A 202 -18.78 8.18 -3.63
C ALA A 202 -18.62 9.02 -2.35
N MET A 203 -17.38 9.12 -1.85
CA MET A 203 -17.06 9.92 -0.67
C MET A 203 -16.86 11.39 -1.02
N PRO A 204 -16.94 12.32 -0.03
CA PRO A 204 -16.73 13.75 -0.26
C PRO A 204 -15.32 14.12 -0.75
N THR A 205 -14.35 13.21 -0.63
CA THR A 205 -12.97 13.44 -1.04
C THR A 205 -12.32 12.17 -1.56
N ILE A 206 -11.31 12.33 -2.42
CA ILE A 206 -10.39 11.24 -2.77
C ILE A 206 -9.44 10.96 -1.60
N LEU A 207 -8.82 9.77 -1.56
CA LEU A 207 -7.82 9.39 -0.54
C LEU A 207 -8.26 9.72 0.91
N PRO A 208 -9.45 9.29 1.35
CA PRO A 208 -10.10 9.76 2.58
C PRO A 208 -9.33 9.44 3.88
N ASN A 209 -8.38 8.52 3.82
CA ASN A 209 -7.55 8.10 4.96
C ASN A 209 -6.24 8.88 5.09
N LEU A 210 -5.97 9.86 4.22
CA LEU A 210 -4.78 10.70 4.27
C LEU A 210 -5.12 12.09 4.79
N ASP A 211 -4.08 12.86 5.12
CA ASP A 211 -4.25 14.26 5.52
C ASP A 211 -4.91 15.06 4.39
N GLN A 212 -6.06 15.65 4.68
CA GLN A 212 -6.90 16.27 3.66
C GLN A 212 -6.35 17.59 3.12
N GLU A 213 -5.47 18.27 3.84
CA GLU A 213 -4.78 19.45 3.32
C GLU A 213 -3.80 19.06 2.20
N VAL A 214 -3.05 17.97 2.41
CA VAL A 214 -2.16 17.39 1.40
C VAL A 214 -2.95 16.89 0.19
N VAL A 215 -4.07 16.19 0.43
CA VAL A 215 -4.96 15.68 -0.63
C VAL A 215 -5.58 16.79 -1.46
N SER A 216 -5.94 17.93 -0.83
CA SER A 216 -6.54 19.06 -1.53
C SER A 216 -5.60 19.67 -2.58
N ILE A 217 -4.30 19.71 -2.31
CA ILE A 217 -3.28 20.18 -3.26
C ILE A 217 -3.23 19.25 -4.49
N LEU A 218 -3.26 17.93 -4.30
CA LEU A 218 -3.32 16.98 -5.41
C LEU A 218 -4.59 17.16 -6.23
N LEU A 219 -5.73 17.26 -5.54
CA LEU A 219 -7.05 17.42 -6.18
C LEU A 219 -7.10 18.66 -7.07
N GLU A 220 -6.59 19.80 -6.56
CA GLU A 220 -6.53 21.04 -7.33
C GLU A 220 -5.61 20.92 -8.55
N LYS A 221 -4.43 20.31 -8.38
CA LYS A 221 -3.49 20.07 -9.49
C LYS A 221 -4.11 19.20 -10.57
N TYR A 222 -4.77 18.11 -10.19
CA TYR A 222 -5.36 17.17 -11.15
C TYR A 222 -6.53 17.79 -11.91
N ARG A 223 -7.37 18.56 -11.24
CA ARG A 223 -8.44 19.32 -11.91
C ARG A 223 -7.88 20.33 -12.91
N LYS A 224 -6.82 21.07 -12.55
CA LYS A 224 -6.13 22.00 -13.47
C LYS A 224 -5.48 21.27 -14.65
N ALA A 225 -5.00 20.06 -14.46
CA ALA A 225 -4.44 19.22 -15.51
C ALA A 225 -5.50 18.59 -16.44
N GLY A 226 -6.80 18.73 -16.12
CA GLY A 226 -7.89 18.23 -16.94
C GLY A 226 -8.42 16.84 -16.55
N ILE A 227 -7.97 16.26 -15.44
CA ILE A 227 -8.59 15.07 -14.89
C ILE A 227 -9.93 15.46 -14.26
N GLN A 228 -11.02 14.90 -14.75
CA GLN A 228 -12.33 15.11 -14.16
C GLN A 228 -12.45 14.30 -12.87
N ILE A 229 -12.64 14.93 -11.71
CA ILE A 229 -12.80 14.26 -10.42
C ILE A 229 -14.15 14.64 -9.83
N LEU A 230 -15.05 13.63 -9.73
CA LEU A 230 -16.41 13.74 -9.25
C LEU A 230 -16.49 13.09 -7.88
N THR A 231 -16.47 13.88 -6.83
CA THR A 231 -16.70 13.45 -5.45
C THR A 231 -18.19 13.53 -5.12
N ASP A 232 -18.62 12.94 -3.98
CA ASP A 232 -20.03 12.80 -3.59
C ASP A 232 -20.92 12.16 -4.68
N THR A 233 -20.30 11.39 -5.59
CA THR A 233 -20.95 10.85 -6.78
C THR A 233 -20.95 9.33 -6.72
N LYS A 234 -22.12 8.75 -6.47
CA LYS A 234 -22.26 7.30 -6.34
C LYS A 234 -22.65 6.68 -7.68
N VAL A 235 -21.91 5.65 -8.11
CA VAL A 235 -22.28 4.82 -9.26
C VAL A 235 -23.48 3.95 -8.87
N THR A 236 -24.51 3.95 -9.70
CA THR A 236 -25.75 3.21 -9.47
C THR A 236 -25.89 2.01 -10.39
N GLU A 237 -25.37 2.08 -11.62
CA GLU A 237 -25.47 1.02 -12.62
C GLU A 237 -24.38 1.20 -13.68
N LEU A 238 -23.95 0.10 -14.32
CA LEU A 238 -23.10 0.11 -15.52
C LEU A 238 -23.88 -0.54 -16.69
N GLN A 239 -23.87 0.14 -17.84
CA GLN A 239 -24.54 -0.34 -19.06
C GLN A 239 -23.52 -0.35 -20.20
N GLY A 240 -22.82 -1.48 -20.39
CA GLY A 240 -21.68 -1.55 -21.30
C GLY A 240 -20.58 -0.57 -20.87
N ASN A 241 -20.28 0.40 -21.71
CA ASN A 241 -19.27 1.43 -21.47
C ASN A 241 -19.81 2.71 -20.80
N LYS A 242 -21.10 2.73 -20.42
CA LYS A 242 -21.78 3.83 -19.71
C LYS A 242 -21.84 3.59 -18.21
N VAL A 243 -21.59 4.64 -17.45
CA VAL A 243 -21.66 4.68 -15.99
C VAL A 243 -22.79 5.61 -15.58
N LEU A 244 -23.85 5.04 -14.97
CA LEU A 244 -24.95 5.80 -14.41
C LEU A 244 -24.61 6.15 -12.96
N THR A 245 -24.86 7.39 -12.58
CA THR A 245 -24.52 7.90 -11.25
C THR A 245 -25.68 8.71 -10.66
N THR A 246 -25.53 9.10 -9.39
CA THR A 246 -26.45 10.03 -8.72
C THR A 246 -26.49 11.43 -9.33
N HIS A 247 -25.50 11.79 -10.16
CA HIS A 247 -25.33 13.15 -10.70
C HIS A 247 -25.19 13.20 -12.23
N GLY A 248 -25.60 12.13 -12.93
CA GLY A 248 -25.56 12.09 -14.40
C GLY A 248 -24.96 10.81 -14.95
N GLU A 249 -24.76 10.79 -16.24
CA GLU A 249 -24.24 9.66 -17.02
C GLU A 249 -22.89 10.03 -17.61
N TYR A 250 -21.95 9.07 -17.61
CA TYR A 250 -20.62 9.22 -18.15
C TYR A 250 -20.29 8.03 -19.03
N GLU A 251 -19.43 8.22 -20.02
CA GLU A 251 -19.05 7.18 -20.96
C GLU A 251 -17.54 7.19 -21.21
N ALA A 252 -16.93 6.00 -21.26
CA ALA A 252 -15.53 5.85 -21.65
C ALA A 252 -15.34 4.47 -22.31
N GLU A 253 -14.23 4.28 -23.00
CA GLU A 253 -13.93 2.97 -23.61
C GLU A 253 -13.84 1.86 -22.56
N HIS A 254 -13.17 2.16 -21.43
CA HIS A 254 -13.06 1.24 -20.31
C HIS A 254 -13.41 1.90 -18.98
N ILE A 255 -13.87 1.07 -18.04
CA ILE A 255 -14.26 1.43 -16.68
C ILE A 255 -13.40 0.63 -15.71
N LEU A 256 -12.47 1.27 -15.01
CA LEU A 256 -11.68 0.63 -13.96
C LEU A 256 -12.43 0.68 -12.63
N VAL A 257 -12.76 -0.48 -12.06
CA VAL A 257 -13.36 -0.57 -10.73
C VAL A 257 -12.26 -0.83 -9.69
N SER A 258 -12.04 0.15 -8.81
CA SER A 258 -10.97 0.15 -7.79
C SER A 258 -11.47 0.59 -6.41
N VAL A 259 -12.60 0.05 -5.97
CA VAL A 259 -13.32 0.43 -4.74
C VAL A 259 -12.87 -0.34 -3.49
N GLY A 260 -11.71 -0.97 -3.54
CA GLY A 260 -11.08 -1.62 -2.40
C GLY A 260 -10.75 -3.10 -2.62
N ARG A 261 -10.34 -3.73 -1.53
CA ARG A 261 -9.93 -5.14 -1.48
C ARG A 261 -10.57 -5.84 -0.30
N ARG A 262 -10.73 -7.17 -0.37
CA ARG A 262 -11.22 -8.02 0.71
C ARG A 262 -10.24 -9.14 1.02
N ALA A 263 -10.11 -9.51 2.29
CA ALA A 263 -9.31 -10.65 2.72
C ALA A 263 -9.72 -11.93 1.98
N ASN A 264 -8.71 -12.70 1.58
CA ASN A 264 -8.93 -13.98 0.89
C ASN A 264 -8.96 -15.12 1.92
N MET A 265 -10.11 -15.74 2.08
CA MET A 265 -10.34 -16.83 3.02
C MET A 265 -10.36 -18.21 2.37
N GLN A 266 -10.08 -18.30 1.08
CA GLN A 266 -10.09 -19.57 0.34
C GLN A 266 -9.09 -20.59 0.92
N GLY A 267 -9.54 -21.82 1.09
CA GLY A 267 -8.73 -22.91 1.66
C GLY A 267 -8.65 -22.95 3.18
N LEU A 268 -9.43 -22.09 3.87
CA LEU A 268 -9.47 -22.00 5.33
C LEU A 268 -10.80 -22.47 5.93
N GLU A 269 -11.65 -23.12 5.14
CA GLU A 269 -13.02 -23.50 5.51
C GLU A 269 -13.07 -24.42 6.74
N ALA A 270 -12.05 -25.25 6.95
CA ALA A 270 -11.93 -26.11 8.12
C ALA A 270 -11.58 -25.35 9.43
N LEU A 271 -11.22 -24.07 9.33
CA LEU A 271 -10.94 -23.19 10.46
C LEU A 271 -12.16 -22.29 10.77
N SER A 272 -13.35 -22.88 10.82
CA SER A 272 -14.62 -22.14 11.02
C SER A 272 -14.69 -21.34 12.33
N ASP A 273 -13.87 -21.71 13.33
CA ASP A 273 -13.80 -21.06 14.64
C ASP A 273 -12.83 -19.86 14.67
N LEU A 274 -12.23 -19.46 13.52
CA LEU A 274 -11.43 -18.25 13.45
C LEU A 274 -12.27 -17.03 13.77
N GLU A 275 -11.79 -16.21 14.71
CA GLU A 275 -12.40 -14.91 14.98
C GLU A 275 -12.14 -13.94 13.83
N MET A 276 -13.23 -13.30 13.38
CA MET A 276 -13.22 -12.37 12.25
C MET A 276 -13.70 -10.98 12.67
N TYR A 277 -13.05 -9.94 12.15
CA TYR A 277 -13.52 -8.57 12.31
C TYR A 277 -13.44 -7.82 10.99
N ARG A 278 -14.57 -7.23 10.56
CA ARG A 278 -14.70 -6.49 9.28
C ARG A 278 -14.17 -7.27 8.06
N GLY A 279 -14.33 -8.60 8.09
CA GLY A 279 -13.91 -9.48 7.00
C GLY A 279 -12.43 -9.91 7.03
N GLY A 280 -11.65 -9.49 8.01
CA GLY A 280 -10.27 -9.94 8.23
C GLY A 280 -10.13 -10.84 9.45
N ILE A 281 -9.09 -11.67 9.50
CA ILE A 281 -8.76 -12.54 10.63
C ILE A 281 -8.27 -11.69 11.81
N VAL A 282 -8.89 -11.86 12.99
CA VAL A 282 -8.46 -11.19 14.21
C VAL A 282 -7.14 -11.78 14.68
N VAL A 283 -6.16 -10.91 14.94
CA VAL A 283 -4.86 -11.30 15.49
C VAL A 283 -4.48 -10.37 16.64
N ASP A 284 -3.76 -10.93 17.61
CA ASP A 284 -3.14 -10.17 18.68
C ASP A 284 -1.88 -9.40 18.21
N GLU A 285 -1.18 -8.75 19.12
CA GLU A 285 0.06 -8.01 18.85
C GLU A 285 1.23 -8.89 18.36
N MET A 286 1.14 -10.21 18.57
CA MET A 286 2.11 -11.22 18.13
C MET A 286 1.66 -11.99 16.89
N MET A 287 0.63 -11.51 16.21
CA MET A 287 0.02 -12.13 15.03
C MET A 287 -0.62 -13.49 15.30
N ARG A 288 -0.92 -13.85 16.56
CA ARG A 288 -1.65 -15.08 16.90
C ARG A 288 -3.14 -14.86 16.67
N THR A 289 -3.80 -15.86 16.13
CA THR A 289 -5.27 -15.94 16.11
C THR A 289 -5.80 -16.45 17.45
N ASN A 290 -7.11 -16.57 17.58
CA ASN A 290 -7.74 -17.28 18.71
C ASN A 290 -7.46 -18.79 18.72
N LEU A 291 -6.99 -19.36 17.60
CA LEU A 291 -6.66 -20.78 17.49
C LEU A 291 -5.18 -21.01 17.82
N LYS A 292 -4.91 -21.98 18.71
CA LYS A 292 -3.54 -22.33 19.10
C LYS A 292 -2.73 -22.78 17.87
N ASN A 293 -1.47 -22.34 17.77
CA ASN A 293 -0.53 -22.62 16.69
C ASN A 293 -0.97 -22.08 15.30
N VAL A 294 -2.00 -21.23 15.24
CA VAL A 294 -2.44 -20.57 14.02
C VAL A 294 -2.18 -19.07 14.12
N TYR A 295 -1.47 -18.55 13.14
CA TYR A 295 -1.09 -17.15 12.99
C TYR A 295 -1.65 -16.60 11.66
N ALA A 296 -1.80 -15.29 11.56
CA ALA A 296 -2.14 -14.65 10.28
C ALA A 296 -1.34 -13.37 10.09
N ALA A 297 -0.93 -13.09 8.85
CA ALA A 297 -0.16 -11.91 8.49
C ALA A 297 -0.51 -11.41 7.07
N GLY A 298 -0.40 -10.11 6.86
CA GLY A 298 -0.72 -9.44 5.62
C GLY A 298 -2.21 -9.07 5.51
N ASP A 299 -2.64 -8.87 4.28
CA ASP A 299 -3.97 -8.35 3.95
C ASP A 299 -5.11 -9.19 4.53
N VAL A 300 -4.89 -10.49 4.75
CA VAL A 300 -5.88 -11.39 5.34
C VAL A 300 -6.32 -10.96 6.74
N THR A 301 -5.50 -10.18 7.45
CA THR A 301 -5.86 -9.63 8.76
C THR A 301 -6.82 -8.43 8.69
N GLY A 302 -7.01 -7.84 7.51
CA GLY A 302 -7.89 -6.69 7.31
C GLY A 302 -7.45 -5.39 8.01
N LYS A 303 -6.30 -5.36 8.69
CA LYS A 303 -5.83 -4.18 9.46
C LYS A 303 -5.31 -3.07 8.55
N ILE A 304 -4.16 -3.28 7.90
CA ILE A 304 -3.54 -2.35 6.96
C ILE A 304 -3.00 -3.17 5.79
N MET A 305 -3.60 -3.00 4.60
CA MET A 305 -3.26 -3.77 3.40
C MET A 305 -2.08 -3.13 2.64
N LEU A 306 -0.89 -3.16 3.25
CA LEU A 306 0.36 -2.65 2.69
C LEU A 306 1.44 -3.74 2.74
N ALA A 307 2.23 -3.86 1.66
CA ALA A 307 3.22 -4.92 1.52
C ALA A 307 4.29 -4.90 2.63
N HIS A 308 4.77 -3.72 3.02
CA HIS A 308 5.74 -3.57 4.11
C HIS A 308 5.15 -3.88 5.49
N VAL A 309 3.84 -3.67 5.68
CA VAL A 309 3.12 -4.11 6.88
C VAL A 309 3.03 -5.63 6.91
N ALA A 310 2.68 -6.25 5.78
CA ALA A 310 2.62 -7.69 5.64
C ALA A 310 3.96 -8.36 5.98
N SER A 311 5.08 -7.84 5.46
CA SER A 311 6.42 -8.32 5.81
C SER A 311 6.73 -8.14 7.29
N ARG A 312 6.39 -6.98 7.87
CA ARG A 312 6.63 -6.73 9.30
C ARG A 312 5.78 -7.63 10.19
N GLN A 313 4.52 -7.90 9.84
CA GLN A 313 3.66 -8.85 10.55
C GLN A 313 4.24 -10.26 10.52
N ALA A 314 4.76 -10.69 9.37
CA ALA A 314 5.42 -11.98 9.22
C ALA A 314 6.67 -12.11 10.12
N GLU A 315 7.52 -11.07 10.18
CA GLU A 315 8.68 -11.02 11.08
C GLU A 315 8.28 -11.18 12.55
N VAL A 316 7.21 -10.50 12.98
CA VAL A 316 6.68 -10.61 14.35
C VAL A 316 6.15 -12.00 14.63
N ALA A 317 5.37 -12.59 13.71
CA ALA A 317 4.83 -13.96 13.85
C ALA A 317 5.96 -14.99 13.97
N VAL A 318 6.92 -14.96 13.05
CA VAL A 318 8.06 -15.90 13.06
C VAL A 318 8.95 -15.67 14.28
N GLY A 319 9.25 -14.41 14.63
CA GLY A 319 10.02 -14.09 15.83
C GLY A 319 9.37 -14.64 17.10
N ARG A 320 8.03 -14.63 17.19
CA ARG A 320 7.27 -15.26 18.27
C ARG A 320 7.41 -16.77 18.26
N MET A 321 7.26 -17.43 17.11
CA MET A 321 7.40 -18.87 16.96
C MET A 321 8.81 -19.35 17.35
N LEU A 322 9.83 -18.58 16.99
CA LEU A 322 11.25 -18.85 17.32
C LEU A 322 11.63 -18.46 18.75
N LYS A 323 10.70 -17.91 19.53
CA LYS A 323 10.94 -17.43 20.91
C LYS A 323 12.07 -16.40 21.02
N GLN A 324 12.24 -15.54 20.00
CA GLN A 324 13.23 -14.47 20.00
C GLN A 324 12.89 -13.42 21.07
N ILE A 325 13.91 -12.90 21.74
CA ILE A 325 13.80 -11.88 22.78
C ILE A 325 14.72 -10.70 22.38
N PRO A 326 14.27 -9.44 22.50
CA PRO A 326 12.94 -9.00 22.89
C PRO A 326 11.87 -9.28 21.83
N LEU A 327 10.64 -9.56 22.28
CA LEU A 327 9.49 -9.69 21.39
C LEU A 327 9.19 -8.33 20.74
N GLN A 328 9.19 -8.29 19.42
CA GLN A 328 8.95 -7.07 18.68
C GLN A 328 7.44 -6.92 18.46
N ARG A 329 6.94 -5.69 18.65
CA ARG A 329 5.55 -5.31 18.36
C ARG A 329 5.51 -4.38 17.16
N ILE A 330 4.36 -4.31 16.52
CA ILE A 330 4.14 -3.38 15.42
C ILE A 330 3.55 -2.09 15.99
N ALA A 331 4.20 -0.97 15.73
CA ALA A 331 3.63 0.34 15.99
C ALA A 331 2.79 0.77 14.78
N TYR A 332 1.52 0.43 14.79
CA TYR A 332 0.60 0.73 13.68
C TYR A 332 0.43 2.23 13.42
N ASN A 333 0.62 3.07 14.44
CA ASN A 333 0.64 4.52 14.33
C ASN A 333 1.91 5.10 13.68
N ALA A 334 2.92 4.26 13.41
CA ALA A 334 4.18 4.66 12.82
C ALA A 334 4.46 3.89 11.50
N ILE A 335 3.42 3.61 10.73
CA ILE A 335 3.52 2.97 9.42
C ILE A 335 3.41 4.05 8.34
N PRO A 336 4.45 4.21 7.50
CA PRO A 336 4.39 5.16 6.40
C PRO A 336 3.43 4.68 5.30
N SER A 337 2.73 5.61 4.68
CA SER A 337 1.89 5.40 3.51
C SER A 337 2.34 6.32 2.38
N VAL A 338 2.44 5.77 1.17
CA VAL A 338 2.85 6.52 -0.02
C VAL A 338 1.84 6.30 -1.13
N VAL A 339 1.46 7.38 -1.82
CA VAL A 339 0.68 7.35 -3.05
C VAL A 339 1.58 7.87 -4.17
N TYR A 340 1.81 7.04 -5.17
CA TYR A 340 2.72 7.32 -6.29
C TYR A 340 2.02 8.08 -7.42
N THR A 341 1.35 9.15 -7.03
CA THR A 341 0.82 10.16 -7.95
C THR A 341 1.94 11.09 -8.42
N ASN A 342 1.63 12.09 -9.25
CA ASN A 342 2.56 13.14 -9.63
C ASN A 342 1.92 14.53 -9.37
N PRO A 343 2.27 15.20 -8.24
CA PRO A 343 3.30 14.85 -7.25
C PRO A 343 2.94 13.65 -6.37
N GLU A 344 3.97 13.04 -5.78
CA GLU A 344 3.84 11.98 -4.78
C GLU A 344 3.27 12.53 -3.48
N ILE A 345 2.50 11.67 -2.75
CA ILE A 345 2.09 11.93 -1.38
C ILE A 345 2.77 10.91 -0.47
N ALA A 346 3.32 11.35 0.65
CA ALA A 346 3.85 10.49 1.70
C ALA A 346 3.40 10.96 3.08
N CYS A 347 2.83 10.04 3.85
CA CYS A 347 2.25 10.32 5.16
C CYS A 347 2.74 9.30 6.19
N ILE A 348 2.91 9.72 7.41
CA ILE A 348 3.15 8.87 8.57
C ILE A 348 2.58 9.50 9.84
N GLY A 349 2.13 8.68 10.76
CA GLY A 349 1.62 9.11 12.05
C GLY A 349 0.19 9.60 12.00
N LEU A 350 -0.21 10.37 13.01
CA LEU A 350 -1.57 10.86 13.20
C LEU A 350 -1.84 12.09 12.34
N THR A 351 -3.04 12.16 11.79
CA THR A 351 -3.59 13.37 11.16
C THR A 351 -4.28 14.24 12.19
N GLU A 352 -4.58 15.51 11.85
CA GLU A 352 -5.43 16.35 12.69
C GLU A 352 -6.83 15.76 12.92
N LYS A 353 -7.36 15.05 11.90
CA LYS A 353 -8.62 14.33 12.01
C LYS A 353 -8.54 13.24 13.08
N ASP A 354 -7.50 12.40 13.03
CA ASP A 354 -7.32 11.33 14.03
C ASP A 354 -7.23 11.92 15.45
N LEU A 355 -6.48 13.00 15.63
CA LEU A 355 -6.31 13.66 16.93
C LEU A 355 -7.61 14.29 17.45
N ASN A 356 -8.46 14.80 16.57
CA ASN A 356 -9.75 15.37 16.95
C ASN A 356 -10.83 14.29 17.22
N GLU A 357 -10.66 13.08 16.68
CA GLU A 357 -11.57 11.94 16.85
C GLU A 357 -11.17 11.03 18.03
N ILE A 358 -9.97 11.20 18.61
CA ILE A 358 -9.52 10.41 19.77
C ILE A 358 -10.45 10.70 20.97
N LYS A 359 -11.10 9.65 21.44
CA LYS A 359 -11.92 9.66 22.66
C LYS A 359 -11.13 9.13 23.84
N GLU A 360 -11.57 9.50 25.03
CA GLU A 360 -11.03 8.98 26.29
C GLU A 360 -11.03 7.42 26.25
N GLY A 361 -9.85 6.81 26.39
CA GLY A 361 -9.66 5.36 26.34
C GLY A 361 -9.09 4.77 25.04
N ASP A 362 -8.98 5.53 23.94
CA ASP A 362 -8.48 5.05 22.65
C ASP A 362 -6.93 5.14 22.50
N PHE A 363 -6.20 5.32 23.59
CA PHE A 363 -4.78 5.63 23.56
C PHE A 363 -3.86 4.47 23.20
N ALA A 364 -2.85 4.78 22.36
CA ALA A 364 -1.66 3.96 22.25
C ALA A 364 -0.89 3.94 23.59
N PRO A 365 -0.31 2.79 24.00
CA PRO A 365 0.30 2.59 25.32
C PRO A 365 1.47 3.52 25.71
N SER A 366 1.91 4.40 24.82
CA SER A 366 3.00 5.35 25.05
C SER A 366 2.55 6.72 25.56
N MET A 367 1.24 6.97 25.65
CA MET A 367 0.68 8.24 26.11
C MET A 367 -0.14 8.00 27.38
N SER A 368 0.49 8.07 28.53
CA SER A 368 -0.21 8.10 29.83
C SER A 368 -0.69 9.54 30.09
N THR A 369 -1.94 9.84 29.80
CA THR A 369 -2.56 11.07 30.31
C THR A 369 -4.01 10.79 30.68
N ASP A 370 -4.41 11.24 31.85
CA ASP A 370 -5.79 11.23 32.34
C ASP A 370 -6.68 12.29 31.65
N GLU A 371 -6.25 12.85 30.52
CA GLU A 371 -6.98 13.92 29.83
C GLU A 371 -7.52 13.45 28.47
N PRO A 372 -8.79 13.75 28.16
CA PRO A 372 -9.50 13.27 26.98
C PRO A 372 -9.06 13.92 25.65
N PHE A 373 -8.03 14.75 25.66
CA PHE A 373 -7.57 15.50 24.49
C PHE A 373 -6.04 15.61 24.47
N VAL A 374 -5.43 15.26 23.33
CA VAL A 374 -4.00 15.48 23.08
C VAL A 374 -3.81 16.87 22.49
N PRO A 375 -3.30 17.85 23.25
CA PRO A 375 -3.04 19.17 22.69
C PRO A 375 -1.91 19.08 21.67
N TYR A 376 -2.19 19.44 20.43
CA TYR A 376 -1.21 19.43 19.35
C TYR A 376 -1.00 20.82 18.76
N GLU A 377 0.09 20.96 18.05
CA GLU A 377 0.39 22.10 17.19
C GLU A 377 0.79 21.59 15.79
N VAL A 378 0.47 22.38 14.78
CA VAL A 378 0.73 22.05 13.39
C VAL A 378 1.68 23.09 12.82
N HIS A 379 2.77 22.57 12.24
CA HIS A 379 3.76 23.39 11.53
C HIS A 379 3.86 22.90 10.10
N LYS A 380 3.96 23.84 9.16
CA LYS A 380 3.97 23.52 7.76
C LYS A 380 4.75 24.54 6.96
N LEU A 381 5.52 24.05 6.00
CA LEU A 381 6.22 24.85 5.01
C LEU A 381 5.96 24.31 3.60
N PRO A 382 5.93 25.19 2.59
CA PRO A 382 5.97 24.76 1.21
C PRO A 382 7.24 23.95 0.92
N MET A 383 7.15 22.97 0.03
CA MET A 383 8.33 22.19 -0.41
C MET A 383 9.43 23.08 -1.02
N THR A 384 9.07 24.27 -1.48
CA THR A 384 9.99 25.29 -2.04
C THR A 384 10.99 25.86 -1.03
N PHE A 385 10.84 25.54 0.26
CA PHE A 385 11.91 25.80 1.27
C PHE A 385 13.13 24.91 1.07
N SER A 386 13.02 23.83 0.29
CA SER A 386 14.19 23.09 -0.20
C SER A 386 14.66 23.67 -1.56
N GLY A 387 15.90 24.17 -1.61
CA GLY A 387 16.50 24.65 -2.86
C GLY A 387 16.59 23.55 -3.92
N ARG A 388 16.82 22.30 -3.52
CA ARG A 388 16.83 21.15 -4.42
C ARG A 388 15.45 20.85 -5.02
N PHE A 389 14.38 21.02 -4.22
CA PHE A 389 13.02 20.87 -4.74
C PHE A 389 12.73 21.91 -5.84
N VAL A 390 13.09 23.17 -5.60
CA VAL A 390 12.90 24.25 -6.60
C VAL A 390 13.69 23.95 -7.88
N ALA A 391 14.92 23.47 -7.77
CA ALA A 391 15.75 23.18 -8.93
C ALA A 391 15.22 22.01 -9.78
N GLU A 392 14.56 21.02 -9.18
CA GLU A 392 14.13 19.79 -9.85
C GLU A 392 12.64 19.77 -10.21
N ASN A 393 11.84 20.66 -9.62
CA ASN A 393 10.38 20.69 -9.77
C ASN A 393 9.90 22.10 -10.17
N GLU A 394 10.41 22.60 -11.29
CA GLU A 394 10.13 23.94 -11.82
C GLU A 394 8.61 24.19 -11.95
N GLY A 395 8.14 25.28 -11.31
CA GLY A 395 6.72 25.65 -11.29
C GLY A 395 5.81 24.77 -10.43
N GLU A 396 6.36 23.76 -9.73
CA GLU A 396 5.59 22.88 -8.86
C GLU A 396 5.46 23.46 -7.45
N THR A 397 4.33 23.16 -6.83
CA THR A 397 4.08 23.44 -5.41
C THR A 397 4.01 22.14 -4.64
N GLY A 398 4.21 22.22 -3.34
CA GLY A 398 4.09 21.10 -2.44
C GLY A 398 4.03 21.58 -1.01
N LEU A 399 3.81 20.66 -0.10
CA LEU A 399 3.66 20.93 1.33
C LEU A 399 4.41 19.88 2.16
N CYS A 400 5.09 20.32 3.20
CA CYS A 400 5.54 19.48 4.29
C CYS A 400 4.85 19.96 5.56
N LYS A 401 4.07 19.10 6.20
CA LYS A 401 3.28 19.36 7.39
C LYS A 401 3.74 18.43 8.51
N VAL A 402 4.02 18.98 9.67
CA VAL A 402 4.45 18.27 10.89
C VAL A 402 3.48 18.56 12.01
N ILE A 403 3.03 17.51 12.68
CA ILE A 403 2.12 17.58 13.84
C ILE A 403 2.91 17.17 15.09
N VAL A 404 2.85 17.98 16.12
CA VAL A 404 3.65 17.84 17.34
C VAL A 404 2.76 17.93 18.58
N ASP A 405 3.00 17.08 19.55
CA ASP A 405 2.41 17.20 20.89
C ASP A 405 2.90 18.48 21.58
N LYS A 406 1.99 19.34 22.03
CA LYS A 406 2.35 20.63 22.66
C LYS A 406 3.13 20.48 23.96
N ARG A 407 2.92 19.41 24.71
CA ARG A 407 3.51 19.21 26.04
C ARG A 407 4.89 18.56 25.92
N SER A 408 4.95 17.38 25.29
CA SER A 408 6.18 16.60 25.17
C SER A 408 7.08 17.08 24.04
N LYS A 409 6.55 17.87 23.10
CA LYS A 409 7.21 18.24 21.85
C LYS A 409 7.58 17.04 20.98
N THR A 410 6.88 15.92 21.15
CA THR A 410 7.07 14.71 20.36
C THR A 410 6.43 14.87 18.98
N ILE A 411 7.13 14.41 17.92
CA ILE A 411 6.61 14.39 16.56
C ILE A 411 5.60 13.26 16.43
N MET A 412 4.33 13.59 16.17
CA MET A 412 3.21 12.66 16.10
C MET A 412 2.79 12.31 14.68
N GLY A 413 2.99 13.21 13.73
CA GLY A 413 2.62 13.00 12.34
C GLY A 413 3.43 13.86 11.38
N VAL A 414 3.67 13.34 10.17
CA VAL A 414 4.31 14.06 9.07
C VAL A 414 3.57 13.71 7.78
N HIS A 415 3.10 14.72 7.07
CA HIS A 415 2.31 14.57 5.85
C HIS A 415 2.88 15.48 4.77
N MET A 416 3.18 14.90 3.61
CA MET A 416 3.92 15.59 2.55
C MET A 416 3.29 15.36 1.19
N ILE A 417 3.34 16.38 0.34
CA ILE A 417 3.09 16.27 -1.09
C ILE A 417 4.18 16.99 -1.86
N GLY A 418 4.83 16.31 -2.79
CA GLY A 418 5.91 16.84 -3.63
C GLY A 418 6.95 15.78 -3.96
N ASN A 419 7.51 15.83 -5.17
CA ASN A 419 8.52 14.85 -5.59
C ASN A 419 9.91 15.15 -5.01
N PRO A 420 10.65 14.15 -4.53
CA PRO A 420 10.31 12.72 -4.37
C PRO A 420 10.06 12.37 -2.88
N CYS A 421 8.94 12.80 -2.28
CA CYS A 421 8.71 12.59 -0.84
C CYS A 421 8.67 11.10 -0.42
N SER A 422 8.39 10.18 -1.35
CA SER A 422 8.46 8.74 -1.12
C SER A 422 9.84 8.27 -0.64
N GLU A 423 10.91 8.92 -1.10
CA GLU A 423 12.28 8.49 -0.82
C GLU A 423 12.78 8.94 0.56
N PHE A 424 12.26 10.03 1.11
CA PHE A 424 12.73 10.55 2.41
C PHE A 424 11.70 10.45 3.55
N VAL A 425 10.48 9.94 3.30
CA VAL A 425 9.50 9.66 4.36
C VAL A 425 10.05 8.69 5.43
N ALA A 426 11.05 7.89 5.10
CA ALA A 426 11.73 7.02 6.05
C ALA A 426 12.36 7.81 7.22
N ALA A 427 12.90 9.01 6.99
CA ALA A 427 13.42 9.88 8.06
C ALA A 427 12.31 10.30 9.03
N ALA A 428 11.15 10.69 8.50
CA ALA A 428 9.97 10.98 9.32
C ALA A 428 9.48 9.72 10.06
N SER A 429 9.57 8.54 9.44
CA SER A 429 9.18 7.27 10.07
C SER A 429 10.05 6.93 11.28
N PHE A 430 11.35 7.22 11.23
CA PHE A 430 12.23 7.08 12.39
C PHE A 430 11.81 8.03 13.51
N ALA A 431 11.53 9.30 13.20
CA ALA A 431 11.13 10.28 14.18
C ALA A 431 9.84 9.88 14.91
N VAL A 432 8.80 9.55 14.18
CA VAL A 432 7.49 9.14 14.74
C VAL A 432 7.63 7.81 15.50
N ARG A 433 8.33 6.81 14.92
CA ARG A 433 8.45 5.48 15.54
C ARG A 433 9.22 5.50 16.84
N MET A 434 10.26 6.32 16.93
CA MET A 434 11.13 6.42 18.12
C MET A 434 10.60 7.45 19.12
N GLY A 435 9.54 8.19 18.77
CA GLY A 435 8.99 9.24 19.61
C GLY A 435 9.95 10.43 19.79
N TYR A 436 10.68 10.80 18.74
CA TYR A 436 11.62 11.92 18.82
C TYR A 436 10.90 13.23 19.06
N THR A 437 11.50 14.00 19.97
CA THR A 437 11.09 15.39 20.20
C THR A 437 11.65 16.30 19.11
N VAL A 438 11.04 17.46 18.95
CA VAL A 438 11.55 18.55 18.09
C VAL A 438 13.02 18.87 18.44
N GLY A 439 13.37 18.92 19.73
CA GLY A 439 14.74 19.21 20.19
C GLY A 439 15.77 18.16 19.77
N GLU A 440 15.40 16.88 19.79
CA GLU A 440 16.26 15.79 19.35
C GLU A 440 16.38 15.77 17.82
N PHE A 441 15.29 15.98 17.09
CA PHE A 441 15.33 15.99 15.63
C PHE A 441 16.12 17.16 15.06
N LYS A 442 16.15 18.34 15.72
CA LYS A 442 16.99 19.48 15.36
C LYS A 442 18.50 19.17 15.36
N GLN A 443 18.93 18.15 16.10
CA GLN A 443 20.34 17.73 16.16
C GLN A 443 20.74 16.85 14.96
N VAL A 444 19.78 16.36 14.15
CA VAL A 444 20.07 15.55 12.98
C VAL A 444 20.65 16.41 11.87
N VAL A 445 21.78 16.01 11.33
CA VAL A 445 22.41 16.69 10.19
C VAL A 445 21.82 16.10 8.90
N PHE A 446 21.22 16.96 8.09
CA PHE A 446 20.72 16.59 6.77
C PHE A 446 21.77 16.90 5.70
N PRO A 447 21.94 16.05 4.67
CA PRO A 447 22.83 16.35 3.57
C PRO A 447 22.28 17.50 2.72
N HIS A 448 23.16 18.41 2.29
CA HIS A 448 22.84 19.56 1.44
C HIS A 448 23.50 19.46 0.06
N PRO A 449 22.78 19.75 -1.06
CA PRO A 449 21.34 20.04 -1.13
C PRO A 449 20.50 18.77 -1.35
N THR A 450 19.42 18.61 -0.60
CA THR A 450 18.45 17.54 -0.78
C THR A 450 17.00 18.03 -0.61
N VAL A 451 16.03 17.35 -1.21
CA VAL A 451 14.61 17.68 -1.00
C VAL A 451 14.20 17.37 0.44
N GLY A 452 14.77 16.33 1.06
CA GLY A 452 14.46 15.94 2.42
C GLY A 452 14.80 16.97 3.51
N GLU A 453 15.63 17.99 3.19
CA GLU A 453 15.91 19.11 4.12
C GLU A 453 14.65 19.87 4.54
N VAL A 454 13.57 19.82 3.75
CA VAL A 454 12.30 20.46 4.10
C VAL A 454 11.79 19.97 5.46
N LEU A 455 12.04 18.71 5.84
CA LEU A 455 11.70 18.16 7.16
C LEU A 455 12.42 18.91 8.28
N ARG A 456 13.70 19.20 8.07
CA ARG A 456 14.50 19.97 9.02
C ARG A 456 14.01 21.41 9.10
N GLU A 457 13.76 22.04 7.96
CA GLU A 457 13.31 23.43 7.90
C GLU A 457 12.00 23.62 8.67
N VAL A 458 10.97 22.76 8.45
CA VAL A 458 9.72 22.81 9.23
C VAL A 458 9.97 22.68 10.73
N ILE A 459 10.90 21.82 11.14
CA ILE A 459 11.16 21.54 12.56
C ILE A 459 12.04 22.62 13.20
N VAL A 460 12.90 23.27 12.43
CA VAL A 460 13.73 24.39 12.96
C VAL A 460 12.88 25.60 13.31
N GLU A 461 11.77 25.82 12.60
CA GLU A 461 10.83 26.92 12.92
C GLU A 461 9.98 26.67 14.18
N LEU A 462 10.00 25.46 14.73
CA LEU A 462 9.40 25.08 15.99
C LEU A 462 10.29 25.51 17.19
#